data_604a15437e537ab22f66afeeb664b58b
#
_entry.id   604a15437e537ab22f66afeeb664b58b
#
_cell.length_a   1.000
_cell.length_b   1.000
_cell.length_c   1.000
_cell.angle_alpha   90.00
_cell.angle_beta   90.00
_cell.angle_gamma   90.00
#
_symmetry.space_group_name_H-M   'P 1'
#
loop_
_entity.id
_entity.type
_entity.pdbx_description
1 polymer ?
#
loop_
_entity_poly.entity_id
_entity_poly.type
_entity_poly.pdbx_seq_one_letter_code
_entity_poly.pdbx_strand_id
1 'polypeptide(L)'
;MTRLKIGLQMYTLRSETANDFLGTLRKVAELGYEGVEFAGYGGLDAKTLRAELDALGLQAIGAHVPLPRMLEAAEEEIEYMLTLGGKYIVVPWMGPETYESESALADTCGKLESAAKLCAERGIVFGYHNHAFELEIRLKDRRLLDAIFAGAPSLQAELDACWVHNAGVDPAEYIRKYAGRLPLVHLKDMAVVDGEVQTVELGKGEVNLAAIAAAAKEAGSEWLIVEQDHCANPPLESVATSIGWIRDNGLLPG
;
A
#
# COMPACT_ATOMS: atom_id res chain seq x y z
N MET A 1 -11.53 -9.52 17.47
CA MET A 1 -11.02 -8.89 16.24
C MET A 1 -9.71 -8.20 16.56
N THR A 2 -8.67 -8.44 15.80
CA THR A 2 -7.36 -7.80 15.99
C THR A 2 -7.50 -6.30 15.66
N ARG A 3 -6.79 -5.44 16.39
CA ARG A 3 -6.73 -4.00 16.11
C ARG A 3 -6.01 -3.78 14.78
N LEU A 4 -6.51 -2.86 13.98
CA LEU A 4 -5.76 -2.34 12.83
C LEU A 4 -4.49 -1.62 13.33
N LYS A 5 -3.36 -1.89 12.69
CA LYS A 5 -2.11 -1.17 12.92
C LYS A 5 -1.99 -0.02 11.93
N ILE A 6 -1.24 1.01 12.29
CA ILE A 6 -1.06 2.21 11.46
C ILE A 6 0.35 2.24 10.90
N GLY A 7 0.46 2.19 9.58
CA GLY A 7 1.70 2.28 8.84
C GLY A 7 1.82 3.57 8.02
N LEU A 8 3.02 3.80 7.48
CA LEU A 8 3.30 4.85 6.52
C LEU A 8 3.95 4.24 5.27
N GLN A 9 3.42 4.56 4.08
CA GLN A 9 4.12 4.29 2.82
C GLN A 9 5.22 5.34 2.62
N MET A 10 6.48 4.88 2.57
CA MET A 10 7.65 5.74 2.51
C MET A 10 7.79 6.53 1.20
N TYR A 11 7.04 6.17 0.17
CA TYR A 11 6.94 6.96 -1.06
C TYR A 11 6.48 8.40 -0.80
N THR A 12 5.64 8.62 0.21
CA THR A 12 5.22 9.95 0.65
C THR A 12 6.42 10.83 1.02
N LEU A 13 7.44 10.23 1.63
CA LEU A 13 8.66 10.89 2.09
C LEU A 13 9.88 10.67 1.16
N ARG A 14 9.64 10.41 -0.14
CA ARG A 14 10.72 10.09 -1.10
C ARG A 14 11.78 11.18 -1.25
N SER A 15 11.42 12.45 -1.10
CA SER A 15 12.38 13.56 -1.11
C SER A 15 13.27 13.57 0.14
N GLU A 16 12.70 13.27 1.30
CA GLU A 16 13.40 13.18 2.58
C GLU A 16 14.31 11.96 2.62
N THR A 17 13.79 10.80 2.21
CA THR A 17 14.57 9.54 2.17
C THR A 17 15.72 9.58 1.19
N ALA A 18 15.59 10.32 0.09
CA ALA A 18 16.69 10.54 -0.86
C ALA A 18 17.85 11.33 -0.25
N ASN A 19 17.57 12.21 0.74
CA ASN A 19 18.57 13.02 1.43
C ASN A 19 19.14 12.34 2.68
N ASP A 20 18.27 11.79 3.52
CA ASP A 20 18.64 11.12 4.78
C ASP A 20 17.63 10.02 5.10
N PHE A 21 17.89 8.82 4.61
CA PHE A 21 16.98 7.68 4.76
C PHE A 21 16.76 7.30 6.22
N LEU A 22 17.82 7.11 6.99
CA LEU A 22 17.74 6.70 8.39
C LEU A 22 17.19 7.81 9.29
N GLY A 23 17.57 9.07 9.06
CA GLY A 23 17.00 10.20 9.78
C GLY A 23 15.52 10.38 9.50
N THR A 24 15.05 10.06 8.29
CA THR A 24 13.63 10.08 7.96
C THR A 24 12.86 8.97 8.71
N LEU A 25 13.40 7.75 8.79
CA LEU A 25 12.80 6.66 9.58
C LEU A 25 12.68 7.05 11.08
N ARG A 26 13.69 7.69 11.66
CA ARG A 26 13.64 8.19 13.05
C ARG A 26 12.48 9.17 13.25
N LYS A 27 12.29 10.12 12.33
CA LYS A 27 11.17 11.07 12.38
C LYS A 27 9.81 10.37 12.28
N VAL A 28 9.69 9.35 11.41
CA VAL A 28 8.47 8.54 11.29
C VAL A 28 8.15 7.82 12.60
N ALA A 29 9.16 7.24 13.25
CA ALA A 29 9.00 6.62 14.59
C ALA A 29 8.59 7.65 15.67
N GLU A 30 9.23 8.82 15.71
CA GLU A 30 8.91 9.91 16.64
C GLU A 30 7.48 10.43 16.48
N LEU A 31 6.94 10.42 15.26
CA LEU A 31 5.56 10.78 14.97
C LEU A 31 4.55 9.72 15.48
N GLY A 32 5.00 8.50 15.77
CA GLY A 32 4.18 7.44 16.34
C GLY A 32 3.52 6.50 15.34
N TYR A 33 4.03 6.42 14.13
CA TYR A 33 3.70 5.33 13.21
C TYR A 33 4.22 3.99 13.78
N GLU A 34 3.47 2.90 13.58
CA GLU A 34 3.80 1.59 14.12
C GLU A 34 4.66 0.75 13.14
N GLY A 35 4.61 1.09 11.86
CA GLY A 35 5.39 0.41 10.83
C GLY A 35 5.51 1.24 9.57
N VAL A 36 6.35 0.74 8.67
CA VAL A 36 6.61 1.36 7.38
C VAL A 36 6.48 0.34 6.24
N GLU A 37 5.95 0.81 5.14
CA GLU A 37 5.99 0.13 3.86
C GLU A 37 7.01 0.83 2.97
N PHE A 38 7.90 0.07 2.36
CA PHE A 38 9.05 0.62 1.64
C PHE A 38 8.74 0.86 0.15
N ALA A 39 9.26 1.96 -0.37
CA ALA A 39 9.42 2.24 -1.80
C ALA A 39 10.92 2.32 -2.13
N GLY A 40 11.60 1.18 -1.99
CA GLY A 40 13.06 1.08 -2.02
C GLY A 40 13.68 1.17 -0.61
N TYR A 41 14.91 0.71 -0.48
CA TYR A 41 15.55 0.45 0.81
C TYR A 41 16.72 1.40 1.13
N GLY A 42 16.83 2.53 0.41
CA GLY A 42 17.90 3.53 0.63
C GLY A 42 19.32 3.01 0.36
N GLY A 43 19.47 1.93 -0.42
CA GLY A 43 20.78 1.32 -0.70
C GLY A 43 21.39 0.56 0.49
N LEU A 44 20.64 0.34 1.55
CA LEU A 44 21.06 -0.38 2.74
C LEU A 44 20.94 -1.89 2.54
N ASP A 45 21.80 -2.66 3.19
CA ASP A 45 21.58 -4.09 3.32
C ASP A 45 20.49 -4.40 4.36
N ALA A 46 19.81 -5.53 4.19
CA ALA A 46 18.64 -5.88 5.00
C ALA A 46 18.95 -6.01 6.52
N LYS A 47 20.15 -6.47 6.90
CA LYS A 47 20.51 -6.62 8.32
C LYS A 47 20.71 -5.26 8.99
N THR A 48 21.37 -4.34 8.31
CA THR A 48 21.55 -2.95 8.76
C THR A 48 20.19 -2.27 8.92
N LEU A 49 19.34 -2.37 7.91
CA LEU A 49 18.00 -1.77 7.98
C LEU A 49 17.14 -2.41 9.07
N ARG A 50 17.19 -3.73 9.24
CA ARG A 50 16.50 -4.43 10.31
C ARG A 50 16.92 -3.93 11.70
N ALA A 51 18.23 -3.79 11.93
CA ALA A 51 18.75 -3.31 13.22
C ALA A 51 18.26 -1.87 13.54
N GLU A 52 18.20 -1.00 12.55
CA GLU A 52 17.64 0.35 12.73
C GLU A 52 16.14 0.32 13.03
N LEU A 53 15.35 -0.50 12.32
CA LEU A 53 13.92 -0.64 12.60
C LEU A 53 13.67 -1.16 14.02
N ASP A 54 14.44 -2.16 14.47
CA ASP A 54 14.33 -2.72 15.81
C ASP A 54 14.68 -1.65 16.88
N ALA A 55 15.71 -0.85 16.65
CA ALA A 55 16.10 0.23 17.56
C ALA A 55 15.03 1.33 17.65
N LEU A 56 14.26 1.56 16.58
CA LEU A 56 13.20 2.54 16.50
C LEU A 56 11.83 1.99 16.96
N GLY A 57 11.70 0.69 17.13
CA GLY A 57 10.42 0.04 17.39
C GLY A 57 9.46 0.06 16.21
N LEU A 58 9.96 0.31 14.98
CA LEU A 58 9.18 0.29 13.76
C LEU A 58 9.10 -1.14 13.18
N GLN A 59 7.92 -1.54 12.72
CA GLN A 59 7.76 -2.80 12.00
C GLN A 59 7.95 -2.57 10.48
N ALA A 60 8.73 -3.44 9.83
CA ALA A 60 8.64 -3.56 8.39
C ALA A 60 7.29 -4.21 8.04
N ILE A 61 6.43 -3.51 7.32
CA ILE A 61 5.17 -4.05 6.82
C ILE A 61 5.45 -4.87 5.58
N GLY A 62 5.95 -4.22 4.57
CA GLY A 62 6.22 -4.75 3.25
C GLY A 62 6.99 -3.77 2.40
N ALA A 63 7.03 -4.05 1.10
CA ALA A 63 7.61 -3.16 0.11
C ALA A 63 6.84 -3.18 -1.20
N HIS A 64 6.79 -2.04 -1.85
CA HIS A 64 6.40 -1.89 -3.24
C HIS A 64 7.56 -2.35 -4.14
N VAL A 65 7.37 -3.45 -4.85
CA VAL A 65 8.34 -4.02 -5.78
C VAL A 65 7.70 -4.17 -7.16
N PRO A 66 8.23 -3.51 -8.20
CA PRO A 66 7.68 -3.62 -9.55
C PRO A 66 7.67 -5.07 -10.06
N LEU A 67 6.63 -5.47 -10.80
CA LEU A 67 6.53 -6.83 -11.34
C LEU A 67 7.76 -7.27 -12.14
N PRO A 68 8.39 -6.44 -13.01
CA PRO A 68 9.63 -6.85 -13.70
C PRO A 68 10.74 -7.26 -12.73
N ARG A 69 10.93 -6.53 -11.62
CA ARG A 69 11.93 -6.87 -10.59
C ARG A 69 11.60 -8.21 -9.91
N MET A 70 10.32 -8.45 -9.61
CA MET A 70 9.89 -9.74 -9.06
C MET A 70 10.13 -10.90 -10.04
N LEU A 71 9.96 -10.69 -11.33
CA LEU A 71 10.22 -11.71 -12.34
C LEU A 71 11.72 -11.99 -12.54
N GLU A 72 12.56 -10.98 -12.32
CA GLU A 72 14.01 -11.08 -12.47
C GLU A 72 14.70 -11.65 -11.22
N ALA A 73 14.29 -11.22 -10.03
CA ALA A 73 15.03 -11.43 -8.79
C ALA A 73 14.13 -11.68 -7.56
N ALA A 74 13.06 -12.48 -7.72
CA ALA A 74 12.11 -12.75 -6.65
C ALA A 74 12.76 -13.27 -5.36
N GLU A 75 13.73 -14.19 -5.47
CA GLU A 75 14.41 -14.76 -4.30
C GLU A 75 15.18 -13.69 -3.50
N GLU A 76 15.78 -12.73 -4.17
CA GLU A 76 16.51 -11.64 -3.50
C GLU A 76 15.53 -10.74 -2.72
N GLU A 77 14.40 -10.37 -3.33
CA GLU A 77 13.38 -9.54 -2.67
C GLU A 77 12.71 -10.28 -1.51
N ILE A 78 12.43 -11.57 -1.68
CA ILE A 78 11.88 -12.41 -0.61
C ILE A 78 12.86 -12.52 0.56
N GLU A 79 14.13 -12.84 0.32
CA GLU A 79 15.15 -12.94 1.37
C GLU A 79 15.38 -11.60 2.08
N TYR A 80 15.37 -10.50 1.30
CA TYR A 80 15.49 -9.17 1.87
C TYR A 80 14.31 -8.90 2.82
N MET A 81 13.07 -9.14 2.37
CA MET A 81 11.86 -8.92 3.17
C MET A 81 11.81 -9.82 4.41
N LEU A 82 12.18 -11.09 4.28
CA LEU A 82 12.27 -12.00 5.42
C LEU A 82 13.31 -11.54 6.46
N THR A 83 14.45 -11.04 6.00
CA THR A 83 15.50 -10.50 6.89
C THR A 83 15.00 -9.26 7.62
N LEU A 84 14.22 -8.38 6.98
CA LEU A 84 13.57 -7.26 7.63
C LEU A 84 12.48 -7.68 8.64
N GLY A 85 12.00 -8.92 8.57
CA GLY A 85 10.85 -9.40 9.34
C GLY A 85 9.52 -8.85 8.82
N GLY A 86 9.50 -8.35 7.58
CA GLY A 86 8.29 -7.95 6.88
C GLY A 86 7.52 -9.14 6.33
N LYS A 87 6.29 -8.89 5.92
CA LYS A 87 5.36 -9.95 5.50
C LYS A 87 4.87 -9.78 4.07
N TYR A 88 4.93 -8.58 3.53
CA TYR A 88 4.26 -8.24 2.27
C TYR A 88 5.25 -7.78 1.20
N ILE A 89 5.03 -8.25 -0.03
CA ILE A 89 5.63 -7.70 -1.24
C ILE A 89 4.47 -7.36 -2.17
N VAL A 90 4.39 -6.11 -2.61
CA VAL A 90 3.24 -5.61 -3.37
C VAL A 90 3.71 -5.01 -4.68
N VAL A 91 3.05 -5.38 -5.77
CA VAL A 91 3.24 -4.71 -7.07
C VAL A 91 2.48 -3.39 -7.04
N PRO A 92 3.18 -2.23 -7.11
CA PRO A 92 2.53 -0.93 -6.92
C PRO A 92 1.76 -0.43 -8.15
N TRP A 93 2.13 -0.91 -9.34
CA TRP A 93 1.59 -0.42 -10.60
C TRP A 93 2.00 -1.32 -11.76
N MET A 94 1.18 -1.34 -12.80
CA MET A 94 1.48 -2.03 -14.06
C MET A 94 1.11 -1.14 -15.26
N GLY A 95 1.97 -1.16 -16.30
CA GLY A 95 1.76 -0.39 -17.52
C GLY A 95 0.66 -0.94 -18.41
N PRO A 96 0.12 -0.12 -19.34
CA PRO A 96 -0.95 -0.51 -20.26
C PRO A 96 -0.66 -1.78 -21.07
N GLU A 97 0.59 -2.03 -21.40
CA GLU A 97 1.05 -3.22 -22.15
C GLU A 97 0.69 -4.53 -21.44
N THR A 98 0.45 -4.51 -20.13
CA THR A 98 0.11 -5.67 -19.32
C THR A 98 -1.36 -6.08 -19.41
N TYR A 99 -2.23 -5.20 -19.92
CA TYR A 99 -3.68 -5.39 -19.98
C TYR A 99 -4.35 -4.85 -21.27
N GLU A 100 -3.59 -4.39 -22.24
CA GLU A 100 -4.12 -3.84 -23.52
C GLU A 100 -4.91 -4.85 -24.36
N SER A 101 -4.74 -6.14 -24.10
CA SER A 101 -5.47 -7.24 -24.74
C SER A 101 -5.82 -8.35 -23.74
N GLU A 102 -6.81 -9.18 -24.08
CA GLU A 102 -7.16 -10.36 -23.26
C GLU A 102 -5.96 -11.31 -23.07
N SER A 103 -5.12 -11.43 -24.12
CA SER A 103 -3.90 -12.26 -24.03
C SER A 103 -2.85 -11.66 -23.14
N ALA A 104 -2.60 -10.34 -23.21
CA ALA A 104 -1.64 -9.64 -22.35
C ALA A 104 -2.08 -9.73 -20.89
N LEU A 105 -3.36 -9.50 -20.60
CA LEU A 105 -3.88 -9.65 -19.24
C LEU A 105 -3.77 -11.08 -18.72
N ALA A 106 -4.08 -12.09 -19.54
CA ALA A 106 -3.97 -13.49 -19.12
C ALA A 106 -2.52 -13.87 -18.80
N ASP A 107 -1.56 -13.44 -19.62
CA ASP A 107 -0.12 -13.63 -19.37
C ASP A 107 0.32 -12.94 -18.07
N THR A 108 -0.09 -11.69 -17.88
CA THR A 108 0.21 -10.92 -16.65
C THR A 108 -0.39 -11.58 -15.41
N CYS A 109 -1.64 -12.01 -15.46
CA CYS A 109 -2.27 -12.75 -14.36
C CYS A 109 -1.52 -14.05 -14.05
N GLY A 110 -1.05 -14.78 -15.06
CA GLY A 110 -0.22 -15.98 -14.88
C GLY A 110 1.10 -15.70 -14.17
N LYS A 111 1.74 -14.57 -14.51
CA LYS A 111 2.98 -14.10 -13.84
C LYS A 111 2.72 -13.70 -12.39
N LEU A 112 1.66 -12.95 -12.14
CA LEU A 112 1.25 -12.56 -10.78
C LEU A 112 0.91 -13.77 -9.91
N GLU A 113 0.16 -14.73 -10.45
CA GLU A 113 -0.19 -15.97 -9.75
C GLU A 113 1.04 -16.81 -9.41
N SER A 114 1.99 -16.91 -10.35
CA SER A 114 3.25 -17.64 -10.14
C SER A 114 4.10 -16.99 -9.05
N ALA A 115 4.23 -15.66 -9.08
CA ALA A 115 4.95 -14.90 -8.04
C ALA A 115 4.25 -15.04 -6.68
N ALA A 116 2.92 -15.00 -6.63
CA ALA A 116 2.16 -15.16 -5.39
C ALA A 116 2.38 -16.54 -4.76
N LYS A 117 2.41 -17.59 -5.55
CA LYS A 117 2.71 -18.96 -5.07
C LYS A 117 4.13 -19.08 -4.55
N LEU A 118 5.12 -18.58 -5.29
CA LEU A 118 6.52 -18.57 -4.87
C LEU A 118 6.70 -17.83 -3.53
N CYS A 119 6.12 -16.65 -3.40
CA CYS A 119 6.15 -15.89 -2.15
C CYS A 119 5.50 -16.68 -0.99
N ALA A 120 4.34 -17.30 -1.23
CA ALA A 120 3.62 -18.08 -0.23
C ALA A 120 4.40 -19.29 0.28
N GLU A 121 5.15 -19.99 -0.57
CA GLU A 121 6.06 -21.10 -0.21
C GLU A 121 7.15 -20.65 0.78
N ARG A 122 7.51 -19.36 0.74
CA ARG A 122 8.51 -18.74 1.61
C ARG A 122 7.90 -17.98 2.80
N GLY A 123 6.58 -17.99 2.94
CA GLY A 123 5.86 -17.30 4.03
C GLY A 123 5.67 -15.79 3.80
N ILE A 124 5.89 -15.31 2.59
CA ILE A 124 5.61 -13.92 2.17
C ILE A 124 4.24 -13.87 1.48
N VAL A 125 3.50 -12.81 1.75
CA VAL A 125 2.22 -12.51 1.08
C VAL A 125 2.48 -11.58 -0.09
N PHE A 126 2.10 -12.01 -1.29
CA PHE A 126 2.25 -11.19 -2.49
C PHE A 126 0.95 -10.48 -2.84
N GLY A 127 1.03 -9.18 -3.10
CA GLY A 127 -0.12 -8.32 -3.30
C GLY A 127 -0.03 -7.45 -4.56
N TYR A 128 -1.16 -6.79 -4.83
CA TYR A 128 -1.30 -5.77 -5.87
C TYR A 128 -1.99 -4.53 -5.30
N HIS A 129 -1.40 -3.36 -5.55
CA HIS A 129 -1.92 -2.05 -5.20
C HIS A 129 -2.59 -1.40 -6.42
N ASN A 130 -3.79 -0.86 -6.23
CA ASN A 130 -4.56 -0.24 -7.29
C ASN A 130 -4.42 1.28 -7.33
N HIS A 131 -4.66 1.81 -8.54
CA HIS A 131 -4.98 3.21 -8.78
C HIS A 131 -6.44 3.34 -9.28
N ALA A 132 -6.83 4.53 -9.75
CA ALA A 132 -8.17 4.77 -10.27
C ALA A 132 -8.41 4.01 -11.59
N PHE A 133 -7.41 3.95 -12.47
CA PHE A 133 -7.58 3.40 -13.81
C PHE A 133 -8.01 1.93 -13.84
N GLU A 134 -7.60 1.11 -12.87
CA GLU A 134 -8.05 -0.29 -12.79
C GLU A 134 -9.53 -0.42 -12.43
N LEU A 135 -10.09 0.62 -11.81
CA LEU A 135 -11.52 0.71 -11.50
C LEU A 135 -12.32 1.32 -12.66
N GLU A 136 -11.71 2.19 -13.45
CA GLU A 136 -12.30 2.89 -14.60
C GLU A 136 -12.35 2.00 -15.84
N ILE A 137 -11.25 1.28 -16.12
CA ILE A 137 -11.16 0.36 -17.27
C ILE A 137 -12.12 -0.81 -17.09
N ARG A 138 -12.97 -1.01 -18.10
CA ARG A 138 -13.92 -2.11 -18.15
C ARG A 138 -13.53 -3.13 -19.22
N LEU A 139 -13.49 -4.38 -18.78
CA LEU A 139 -13.29 -5.55 -19.65
C LEU A 139 -14.61 -6.32 -19.68
N LYS A 140 -15.41 -6.09 -20.75
CA LYS A 140 -16.78 -6.60 -20.85
C LYS A 140 -17.63 -6.07 -19.67
N ASP A 141 -18.00 -6.95 -18.76
CA ASP A 141 -18.91 -6.70 -17.62
C ASP A 141 -18.19 -6.42 -16.30
N ARG A 142 -16.85 -6.56 -16.24
CA ARG A 142 -16.06 -6.39 -15.00
C ARG A 142 -15.02 -5.29 -15.11
N ARG A 143 -14.58 -4.76 -13.99
CA ARG A 143 -13.46 -3.82 -13.89
C ARG A 143 -12.13 -4.56 -14.11
N LEU A 144 -11.10 -3.86 -14.58
CA LEU A 144 -9.76 -4.43 -14.76
C LEU A 144 -9.24 -5.00 -13.42
N LEU A 145 -9.39 -4.29 -12.31
CA LEU A 145 -8.96 -4.77 -10.99
C LEU A 145 -9.62 -6.11 -10.62
N ASP A 146 -10.94 -6.23 -10.87
CA ASP A 146 -11.66 -7.48 -10.64
C ASP A 146 -11.18 -8.62 -11.55
N ALA A 147 -10.77 -8.29 -12.77
CA ALA A 147 -10.23 -9.26 -13.72
C ALA A 147 -8.83 -9.74 -13.30
N ILE A 148 -7.98 -8.85 -12.82
CA ILE A 148 -6.64 -9.18 -12.28
C ILE A 148 -6.80 -10.17 -11.11
N PHE A 149 -7.63 -9.84 -10.12
CA PHE A 149 -7.84 -10.72 -8.97
C PHE A 149 -8.54 -12.04 -9.31
N ALA A 150 -9.39 -12.07 -10.33
CA ALA A 150 -9.99 -13.31 -10.80
C ALA A 150 -8.97 -14.19 -11.54
N GLY A 151 -8.04 -13.59 -12.29
CA GLY A 151 -7.00 -14.28 -13.04
C GLY A 151 -5.81 -14.74 -12.20
N ALA A 152 -5.61 -14.14 -11.02
CA ALA A 152 -4.54 -14.50 -10.07
C ALA A 152 -5.14 -14.76 -8.67
N PRO A 153 -5.72 -15.93 -8.43
CA PRO A 153 -6.47 -16.21 -7.19
C PRO A 153 -5.63 -16.23 -5.91
N SER A 154 -4.32 -16.47 -6.00
CA SER A 154 -3.41 -16.43 -4.85
C SER A 154 -2.95 -15.02 -4.48
N LEU A 155 -3.11 -14.06 -5.39
CA LEU A 155 -2.72 -12.66 -5.20
C LEU A 155 -3.61 -12.00 -4.16
N GLN A 156 -3.04 -11.27 -3.20
CA GLN A 156 -3.78 -10.49 -2.20
C GLN A 156 -3.98 -9.05 -2.64
N ALA A 157 -4.97 -8.38 -2.07
CA ALA A 157 -5.22 -6.97 -2.34
C ALA A 157 -4.53 -6.08 -1.31
N GLU A 158 -3.83 -5.07 -1.79
CA GLU A 158 -3.57 -3.85 -1.06
C GLU A 158 -4.44 -2.77 -1.68
N LEU A 159 -5.57 -2.47 -1.05
CA LEU A 159 -6.56 -1.59 -1.66
C LEU A 159 -6.26 -0.13 -1.31
N ASP A 160 -6.01 0.69 -2.33
CA ASP A 160 -6.01 2.14 -2.17
C ASP A 160 -7.45 2.66 -2.25
N ALA A 161 -7.99 2.99 -1.06
CA ALA A 161 -9.37 3.41 -0.91
C ALA A 161 -9.65 4.79 -1.53
N CYS A 162 -8.66 5.68 -1.58
CA CYS A 162 -8.76 6.99 -2.21
C CYS A 162 -8.93 6.87 -3.73
N TRP A 163 -8.13 6.03 -4.38
CA TRP A 163 -8.26 5.79 -5.82
C TRP A 163 -9.53 5.04 -6.18
N VAL A 164 -10.06 4.19 -5.28
CA VAL A 164 -11.41 3.62 -5.44
C VAL A 164 -12.47 4.73 -5.42
N HIS A 165 -12.38 5.67 -4.46
CA HIS A 165 -13.27 6.84 -4.37
C HIS A 165 -13.16 7.71 -5.62
N ASN A 166 -11.94 8.03 -6.07
CA ASN A 166 -11.70 8.84 -7.28
C ASN A 166 -12.33 8.23 -8.54
N ALA A 167 -12.38 6.91 -8.64
CA ALA A 167 -13.04 6.20 -9.74
C ALA A 167 -14.58 6.15 -9.59
N GLY A 168 -15.16 6.87 -8.64
CA GLY A 168 -16.61 6.93 -8.41
C GLY A 168 -17.20 5.64 -7.82
N VAL A 169 -16.41 4.86 -7.09
CA VAL A 169 -16.82 3.62 -6.43
C VAL A 169 -16.82 3.84 -4.91
N ASP A 170 -17.75 3.22 -4.19
CA ASP A 170 -17.74 3.26 -2.73
C ASP A 170 -16.58 2.41 -2.17
N PRO A 171 -15.57 3.02 -1.51
CA PRO A 171 -14.42 2.28 -1.01
C PRO A 171 -14.78 1.27 0.07
N ALA A 172 -15.73 1.59 0.95
CA ALA A 172 -16.11 0.72 2.04
C ALA A 172 -16.82 -0.54 1.53
N GLU A 173 -17.68 -0.41 0.52
CA GLU A 173 -18.29 -1.57 -0.14
C GLU A 173 -17.24 -2.40 -0.88
N TYR A 174 -16.29 -1.74 -1.54
CA TYR A 174 -15.24 -2.43 -2.29
C TYR A 174 -14.27 -3.19 -1.37
N ILE A 175 -13.94 -2.63 -0.21
CA ILE A 175 -13.19 -3.30 0.86
C ILE A 175 -13.92 -4.57 1.32
N ARG A 176 -15.22 -4.48 1.63
CA ARG A 176 -16.01 -5.65 2.05
C ARG A 176 -16.08 -6.74 0.98
N LYS A 177 -16.10 -6.37 -0.29
CA LYS A 177 -16.07 -7.31 -1.42
C LYS A 177 -14.84 -8.21 -1.40
N TYR A 178 -13.69 -7.70 -0.95
CA TYR A 178 -12.43 -8.43 -0.87
C TYR A 178 -12.09 -8.92 0.54
N ALA A 179 -13.06 -8.97 1.46
CA ALA A 179 -12.85 -9.48 2.81
C ALA A 179 -12.22 -10.88 2.79
N GLY A 180 -11.22 -11.10 3.66
CA GLY A 180 -10.42 -12.32 3.71
C GLY A 180 -9.30 -12.41 2.66
N ARG A 181 -9.20 -11.42 1.76
CA ARG A 181 -8.15 -11.31 0.73
C ARG A 181 -7.53 -9.91 0.69
N LEU A 182 -7.74 -9.12 1.74
CA LEU A 182 -7.39 -7.72 1.82
C LEU A 182 -6.65 -7.44 3.14
N PRO A 183 -5.37 -7.85 3.28
CA PRO A 183 -4.61 -7.59 4.50
C PRO A 183 -4.21 -6.12 4.68
N LEU A 184 -4.07 -5.37 3.61
CA LEU A 184 -3.55 -4.00 3.58
C LEU A 184 -4.57 -3.04 2.95
N VAL A 185 -4.74 -1.86 3.56
CA VAL A 185 -5.55 -0.78 3.01
C VAL A 185 -4.72 0.50 3.06
N HIS A 186 -4.52 1.13 1.91
CA HIS A 186 -3.98 2.48 1.84
C HIS A 186 -5.07 3.48 2.21
N LEU A 187 -4.80 4.23 3.28
CA LEU A 187 -5.65 5.30 3.79
C LEU A 187 -5.06 6.62 3.31
N LYS A 188 -5.72 7.18 2.32
CA LYS A 188 -5.33 8.39 1.62
C LYS A 188 -6.54 9.30 1.50
N ASP A 189 -6.35 10.61 1.51
CA ASP A 189 -7.41 11.59 1.32
C ASP A 189 -7.14 12.45 0.09
N MET A 190 -8.17 12.98 -0.53
CA MET A 190 -8.08 13.82 -1.70
C MET A 190 -9.10 14.95 -1.68
N ALA A 191 -8.78 16.02 -2.38
CA ALA A 191 -9.69 17.12 -2.67
C ALA A 191 -9.59 17.50 -4.15
N VAL A 192 -10.66 18.08 -4.68
CA VAL A 192 -10.64 18.69 -6.02
C VAL A 192 -10.28 20.18 -5.87
N VAL A 193 -9.10 20.55 -6.37
CA VAL A 193 -8.60 21.93 -6.34
C VAL A 193 -8.42 22.40 -7.79
N ASP A 194 -9.10 23.45 -8.17
CA ASP A 194 -9.08 24.03 -9.53
C ASP A 194 -9.43 22.99 -10.64
N GLY A 195 -10.29 22.01 -10.29
CA GLY A 195 -10.72 20.96 -11.21
C GLY A 195 -9.75 19.76 -11.31
N GLU A 196 -8.64 19.78 -10.58
CA GLU A 196 -7.66 18.71 -10.52
C GLU A 196 -7.74 17.95 -9.17
N VAL A 197 -7.61 16.62 -9.24
CA VAL A 197 -7.53 15.79 -8.03
C VAL A 197 -6.16 15.95 -7.39
N GLN A 198 -6.15 16.33 -6.12
CA GLN A 198 -4.93 16.46 -5.33
C GLN A 198 -5.04 15.61 -4.07
N THR A 199 -4.01 14.84 -3.75
CA THR A 199 -3.91 14.17 -2.45
C THR A 199 -3.60 15.20 -1.37
N VAL A 200 -4.30 15.07 -0.24
CA VAL A 200 -4.20 15.99 0.90
C VAL A 200 -4.00 15.19 2.18
N GLU A 201 -3.67 15.88 3.26
CA GLU A 201 -3.55 15.27 4.59
C GLU A 201 -4.91 14.66 5.01
N LEU A 202 -4.87 13.57 5.75
CA LEU A 202 -6.07 12.89 6.23
C LEU A 202 -7.00 13.87 7.00
N GLY A 203 -8.27 13.86 6.63
CA GLY A 203 -9.30 14.73 7.17
C GLY A 203 -9.35 16.13 6.57
N LYS A 204 -8.57 16.42 5.54
CA LYS A 204 -8.59 17.68 4.79
C LYS A 204 -9.30 17.56 3.45
N GLY A 205 -9.63 16.35 3.02
CA GLY A 205 -10.30 16.05 1.77
C GLY A 205 -11.75 15.61 1.94
N GLU A 206 -12.22 14.88 0.95
CA GLU A 206 -13.64 14.48 0.84
C GLU A 206 -13.87 12.96 1.01
N VAL A 207 -12.78 12.17 1.21
CA VAL A 207 -12.87 10.73 1.35
C VAL A 207 -13.45 10.34 2.72
N ASN A 208 -14.39 9.41 2.75
CA ASN A 208 -14.98 8.95 4.01
C ASN A 208 -14.06 7.98 4.75
N LEU A 209 -12.99 8.53 5.34
CA LEU A 209 -11.94 7.79 6.03
C LEU A 209 -12.46 6.92 7.18
N ALA A 210 -13.48 7.39 7.90
CA ALA A 210 -14.06 6.65 9.01
C ALA A 210 -14.78 5.38 8.53
N ALA A 211 -15.54 5.47 7.43
CA ALA A 211 -16.19 4.31 6.83
C ALA A 211 -15.17 3.29 6.28
N ILE A 212 -14.07 3.78 5.69
CA ILE A 212 -12.96 2.96 5.21
C ILE A 212 -12.32 2.19 6.38
N ALA A 213 -11.96 2.87 7.46
CA ALA A 213 -11.36 2.25 8.63
C ALA A 213 -12.27 1.19 9.27
N ALA A 214 -13.58 1.47 9.35
CA ALA A 214 -14.57 0.51 9.84
C ALA A 214 -14.66 -0.72 8.91
N ALA A 215 -14.76 -0.53 7.59
CA ALA A 215 -14.81 -1.61 6.62
C ALA A 215 -13.53 -2.45 6.60
N ALA A 216 -12.35 -1.83 6.69
CA ALA A 216 -11.07 -2.54 6.80
C ALA A 216 -11.01 -3.45 8.03
N LYS A 217 -11.49 -2.95 9.19
CA LYS A 217 -11.59 -3.74 10.41
C LYS A 217 -12.58 -4.92 10.28
N GLU A 218 -13.73 -4.68 9.66
CA GLU A 218 -14.74 -5.72 9.38
C GLU A 218 -14.20 -6.78 8.41
N ALA A 219 -13.45 -6.36 7.38
CA ALA A 219 -12.82 -7.24 6.39
C ALA A 219 -11.66 -8.06 6.95
N GLY A 220 -11.15 -7.74 8.14
CA GLY A 220 -10.04 -8.43 8.78
C GLY A 220 -8.67 -7.97 8.29
N SER A 221 -8.56 -6.75 7.77
CA SER A 221 -7.29 -6.15 7.38
C SER A 221 -6.34 -6.01 8.59
N GLU A 222 -5.05 -6.09 8.35
CA GLU A 222 -4.01 -6.00 9.39
C GLU A 222 -3.52 -4.56 9.55
N TRP A 223 -3.40 -3.83 8.44
CA TRP A 223 -2.83 -2.48 8.40
C TRP A 223 -3.72 -1.47 7.68
N LEU A 224 -3.76 -0.26 8.24
CA LEU A 224 -4.06 0.98 7.51
C LEU A 224 -2.73 1.68 7.25
N ILE A 225 -2.40 1.91 6.00
CA ILE A 225 -1.14 2.50 5.57
C ILE A 225 -1.43 3.89 5.04
N VAL A 226 -0.95 4.91 5.75
CA VAL A 226 -1.09 6.31 5.31
C VAL A 226 -0.19 6.54 4.12
N GLU A 227 -0.72 7.20 3.10
CA GLU A 227 0.07 7.65 1.95
C GLU A 227 -0.47 8.98 1.41
N GLN A 228 0.42 9.78 0.83
CA GLN A 228 0.08 10.99 0.10
C GLN A 228 1.06 11.15 -1.08
N ASP A 229 0.55 11.09 -2.32
CA ASP A 229 1.39 11.10 -3.53
C ASP A 229 2.07 12.46 -3.74
N HIS A 230 1.33 13.53 -3.46
CA HIS A 230 1.79 14.91 -3.53
C HIS A 230 1.43 15.65 -2.25
N CYS A 231 2.42 16.28 -1.64
CA CYS A 231 2.23 17.12 -0.47
C CYS A 231 2.35 18.60 -0.89
N ALA A 232 1.32 19.39 -0.62
CA ALA A 232 1.36 20.84 -0.79
C ALA A 232 2.24 21.50 0.28
N ASN A 233 2.30 20.90 1.47
CA ASN A 233 3.17 21.26 2.58
C ASN A 233 4.45 20.41 2.57
N PRO A 234 5.48 20.73 3.37
CA PRO A 234 6.62 19.84 3.56
C PRO A 234 6.15 18.42 3.95
N PRO A 235 6.60 17.35 3.28
CA PRO A 235 6.05 16.01 3.46
C PRO A 235 6.03 15.51 4.89
N LEU A 236 7.04 15.85 5.72
CA LEU A 236 7.06 15.51 7.14
C LEU A 236 5.96 16.20 7.94
N GLU A 237 5.56 17.42 7.58
CA GLU A 237 4.43 18.12 8.21
C GLU A 237 3.11 17.48 7.79
N SER A 238 3.00 17.06 6.53
CA SER A 238 1.82 16.36 6.01
C SER A 238 1.59 15.04 6.72
N VAL A 239 2.63 14.20 6.87
CA VAL A 239 2.48 12.93 7.60
C VAL A 239 2.26 13.11 9.10
N ALA A 240 2.80 14.19 9.69
CA ALA A 240 2.50 14.58 11.08
C ALA A 240 1.04 14.99 11.26
N THR A 241 0.47 15.74 10.32
CA THR A 241 -0.95 16.11 10.30
C THR A 241 -1.82 14.86 10.16
N SER A 242 -1.48 13.96 9.25
CA SER A 242 -2.24 12.73 8.98
C SER A 242 -2.25 11.77 10.20
N ILE A 243 -1.12 11.57 10.86
CA ILE A 243 -1.09 10.74 12.08
C ILE A 243 -1.82 11.42 13.26
N GLY A 244 -1.84 12.75 13.29
CA GLY A 244 -2.67 13.53 14.21
C GLY A 244 -4.15 13.22 14.05
N TRP A 245 -4.64 13.26 12.81
CA TRP A 245 -6.02 12.89 12.48
C TRP A 245 -6.34 11.44 12.92
N ILE A 246 -5.45 10.49 12.66
CA ILE A 246 -5.59 9.08 13.09
C ILE A 246 -5.79 8.99 14.61
N ARG A 247 -5.00 9.73 15.36
CA ARG A 247 -5.05 9.78 16.84
C ARG A 247 -6.35 10.40 17.33
N ASP A 248 -6.74 11.53 16.76
CA ASP A 248 -7.94 12.28 17.17
C ASP A 248 -9.23 11.50 16.85
N ASN A 249 -9.20 10.57 15.89
CA ASN A 249 -10.31 9.70 15.56
C ASN A 249 -10.23 8.30 16.25
N GLY A 250 -9.33 8.12 17.21
CA GLY A 250 -9.26 6.92 18.05
C GLY A 250 -8.81 5.64 17.32
N LEU A 251 -8.08 5.77 16.23
CA LEU A 251 -7.54 4.64 15.46
C LEU A 251 -6.19 4.16 16.00
N LEU A 252 -5.47 5.00 16.76
CA LEU A 252 -4.32 4.60 17.56
C LEU A 252 -4.75 4.29 19.00
N PRO A 253 -4.05 3.38 19.71
CA PRO A 253 -4.24 3.22 21.15
C PRO A 253 -3.87 4.52 21.86
N GLY A 254 -4.66 4.87 22.88
CA GLY A 254 -4.36 5.99 23.80
C GLY A 254 -3.16 5.68 24.70
#